data_e7a7cacaaf4f418ca18254e5a153e251
#
_entry.id   e7a7cacaaf4f418ca18254e5a153e251
#
_cell.length_a   1.000
_cell.length_b   1.000
_cell.length_c   1.000
_cell.angle_alpha   90.00
_cell.angle_beta   90.00
_cell.angle_gamma   90.00
#
_symmetry.space_group_name_H-M   'P 1'
#
loop_
_entity.id
_entity.type
_entity.pdbx_description
1 polymer ?
#
loop_
_entity_poly.entity_id
_entity_poly.type
_entity_poly.pdbx_seq_one_letter_code
_entity_poly.pdbx_strand_id
1 'polypeptide(L)'
;NFYDTVLYKTLLATGLRIRECLALEWSDIDLVNGALEVNKTLTMTKEINSPKTKSSLRVIDLDNKTVLMLRLYKTRQAQLGREIGLTYEKVFPNTFDEYREAGGLRFRLEKHLQSAGCPPLSFHAFRHTHASILLNAGVGYKEIQTRLGHSKISMTMDTYSHLSKESKKRTVS
;
A
#
# COMPACT_ATOMS: atom_id res chain seq x y z
N ASN A 1 -14.12 -2.91 10.36
CA ASN A 1 -14.04 -4.05 9.45
C ASN A 1 -12.57 -4.47 9.27
N PHE A 2 -12.26 -5.76 9.54
CA PHE A 2 -10.90 -6.29 9.49
C PHE A 2 -10.23 -6.12 8.11
N TYR A 3 -10.98 -6.36 7.03
CA TYR A 3 -10.52 -6.12 5.64
C TYR A 3 -9.96 -4.70 5.45
N ASP A 4 -10.72 -3.68 5.84
CA ASP A 4 -10.31 -2.27 5.65
C ASP A 4 -9.09 -1.94 6.50
N THR A 5 -9.01 -2.48 7.71
CA THR A 5 -7.84 -2.31 8.58
C THR A 5 -6.59 -2.88 7.93
N VAL A 6 -6.66 -4.08 7.36
CA VAL A 6 -5.52 -4.71 6.67
C VAL A 6 -5.14 -3.91 5.43
N LEU A 7 -6.11 -3.49 4.61
CA LEU A 7 -5.86 -2.66 3.43
C LEU A 7 -5.14 -1.35 3.79
N TYR A 8 -5.65 -0.60 4.78
CA TYR A 8 -5.05 0.68 5.17
C TYR A 8 -3.65 0.51 5.78
N LYS A 9 -3.45 -0.50 6.61
CA LYS A 9 -2.13 -0.80 7.18
C LYS A 9 -1.14 -1.25 6.10
N THR A 10 -1.57 -2.04 5.11
CA THR A 10 -0.71 -2.43 3.99
C THR A 10 -0.30 -1.21 3.17
N LEU A 11 -1.24 -0.32 2.82
CA LEU A 11 -0.93 0.93 2.13
C LEU A 11 0.07 1.79 2.91
N LEU A 12 -0.12 1.91 4.23
CA LEU A 12 0.76 2.70 5.09
C LEU A 12 2.15 2.06 5.22
N ALA A 13 2.25 0.75 5.35
CA ALA A 13 3.52 0.03 5.52
C ALA A 13 4.35 -0.06 4.24
N THR A 14 3.72 -0.02 3.08
CA THR A 14 4.38 -0.25 1.78
C THR A 14 4.50 0.99 0.91
N GLY A 15 3.65 1.99 1.12
CA GLY A 15 3.54 3.16 0.24
C GLY A 15 3.01 2.85 -1.16
N LEU A 16 2.34 1.71 -1.37
CA LEU A 16 1.73 1.34 -2.63
C LEU A 16 0.68 2.36 -3.09
N ARG A 17 0.53 2.51 -4.41
CA ARG A 17 -0.66 3.14 -4.97
C ARG A 17 -1.86 2.23 -4.75
N ILE A 18 -3.05 2.80 -4.52
CA ILE A 18 -4.26 1.97 -4.27
C ILE A 18 -4.47 0.92 -5.36
N ARG A 19 -4.24 1.25 -6.62
CA ARG A 19 -4.43 0.31 -7.74
C ARG A 19 -3.33 -0.76 -7.83
N GLU A 20 -2.12 -0.50 -7.37
CA GLU A 20 -1.07 -1.50 -7.18
C GLU A 20 -1.48 -2.45 -6.06
N CYS A 21 -1.94 -1.90 -4.92
CA CYS A 21 -2.38 -2.69 -3.78
C CYS A 21 -3.58 -3.60 -4.11
N LEU A 22 -4.56 -3.10 -4.86
CA LEU A 22 -5.74 -3.89 -5.28
C LEU A 22 -5.43 -4.92 -6.36
N ALA A 23 -4.30 -4.79 -7.08
CA ALA A 23 -3.83 -5.76 -8.06
C ALA A 23 -3.06 -6.93 -7.43
N LEU A 24 -2.73 -6.87 -6.13
CA LEU A 24 -1.93 -7.90 -5.46
C LEU A 24 -2.64 -9.23 -5.41
N GLU A 25 -1.88 -10.27 -5.72
CA GLU A 25 -2.20 -11.67 -5.50
C GLU A 25 -1.30 -12.26 -4.42
N TRP A 26 -1.71 -13.35 -3.78
CA TRP A 26 -0.90 -14.01 -2.76
C TRP A 26 0.43 -14.55 -3.30
N SER A 27 0.52 -14.80 -4.60
CA SER A 27 1.76 -15.15 -5.30
C SER A 27 2.79 -14.02 -5.35
N ASP A 28 2.34 -12.76 -5.22
CA ASP A 28 3.23 -11.59 -5.20
C ASP A 28 3.87 -11.35 -3.80
N ILE A 29 3.47 -12.11 -2.78
CA ILE A 29 3.90 -11.89 -1.40
C ILE A 29 4.61 -13.12 -0.84
N ASP A 30 5.90 -13.00 -0.63
CA ASP A 30 6.69 -13.96 0.14
C ASP A 30 6.56 -13.66 1.63
N LEU A 31 5.63 -14.37 2.28
CA LEU A 31 5.40 -14.22 3.72
C LEU A 31 6.49 -14.91 4.57
N VAL A 32 7.36 -15.73 3.98
CA VAL A 32 8.48 -16.36 4.69
C VAL A 32 9.62 -15.37 4.84
N ASN A 33 10.05 -14.77 3.74
CA ASN A 33 11.16 -13.82 3.69
C ASN A 33 10.71 -12.36 3.91
N GLY A 34 9.41 -12.09 3.97
CA GLY A 34 8.88 -10.74 4.18
C GLY A 34 9.07 -9.82 2.98
N ALA A 35 8.83 -10.32 1.78
CA ALA A 35 8.97 -9.56 0.54
C ALA A 35 7.65 -9.44 -0.22
N LEU A 36 7.41 -8.29 -0.85
CA LEU A 36 6.25 -8.01 -1.69
C LEU A 36 6.72 -7.50 -3.04
N GLU A 37 6.36 -8.18 -4.11
CA GLU A 37 6.67 -7.79 -5.47
C GLU A 37 5.55 -6.93 -6.06
N VAL A 38 5.92 -5.76 -6.59
CA VAL A 38 5.00 -4.88 -7.32
C VAL A 38 5.29 -5.02 -8.80
N ASN A 39 4.48 -5.82 -9.50
CA ASN A 39 4.67 -6.18 -10.90
C ASN A 39 3.45 -5.89 -11.78
N LYS A 40 2.37 -5.37 -11.19
CA LYS A 40 1.11 -5.09 -11.89
C LYS A 40 0.32 -3.95 -11.25
N THR A 41 -0.63 -3.40 -11.99
CA THR A 41 -1.57 -2.38 -11.51
C THR A 41 -2.92 -2.57 -12.20
N LEU A 42 -4.00 -2.19 -11.52
CA LEU A 42 -5.34 -2.21 -12.11
C LEU A 42 -5.61 -0.95 -12.93
N THR A 43 -6.30 -1.13 -14.06
CA THR A 43 -6.95 -0.03 -14.79
C THR A 43 -8.23 0.42 -14.07
N MET A 44 -8.91 1.41 -14.64
CA MET A 44 -10.27 1.79 -14.20
C MET A 44 -11.28 0.68 -14.51
N THR A 45 -11.04 -0.10 -15.56
CA THR A 45 -11.88 -1.21 -16.02
C THR A 45 -11.56 -2.55 -15.32
N LYS A 46 -10.74 -2.53 -14.26
CA LYS A 46 -10.27 -3.70 -13.49
C LYS A 46 -9.39 -4.67 -14.28
N GLU A 47 -8.86 -4.26 -15.40
CA GLU A 47 -7.90 -5.04 -16.16
C GLU A 47 -6.51 -4.90 -15.54
N ILE A 48 -5.72 -5.97 -15.62
CA ILE A 48 -4.32 -5.96 -15.20
C ILE A 48 -3.48 -5.30 -16.30
N ASN A 49 -2.76 -4.26 -15.92
CA ASN A 49 -1.70 -3.69 -16.74
C ASN A 49 -0.34 -4.02 -16.15
N SER A 50 0.57 -4.47 -17.02
CA SER A 50 1.99 -4.49 -16.70
C SER A 50 2.48 -3.05 -16.50
N PRO A 51 3.41 -2.83 -15.57
CA PRO A 51 3.96 -1.50 -15.33
C PRO A 51 4.58 -0.92 -16.60
N LYS A 52 4.21 0.30 -16.97
CA LYS A 52 4.69 0.98 -18.18
C LYS A 52 6.19 1.28 -18.17
N THR A 53 6.85 1.22 -17.02
CA THR A 53 8.28 1.55 -16.86
C THR A 53 8.97 0.52 -15.96
N LYS A 54 10.26 0.25 -16.24
CA LYS A 54 11.11 -0.60 -15.38
C LYS A 54 11.16 -0.14 -13.92
N SER A 55 11.04 1.16 -13.65
CA SER A 55 11.01 1.73 -12.30
C SER A 55 9.75 1.39 -11.51
N SER A 56 8.71 0.91 -12.18
CA SER A 56 7.47 0.47 -11.51
C SER A 56 7.55 -0.98 -11.03
N LEU A 57 8.46 -1.78 -11.58
CA LEU A 57 8.79 -3.12 -11.08
C LEU A 57 9.72 -2.97 -9.88
N ARG A 58 9.30 -3.47 -8.73
CA ARG A 58 10.09 -3.36 -7.50
C ARG A 58 9.69 -4.40 -6.46
N VAL A 59 10.62 -4.72 -5.60
CA VAL A 59 10.37 -5.52 -4.39
C VAL A 59 10.38 -4.59 -3.18
N ILE A 60 9.46 -4.79 -2.27
CA ILE A 60 9.31 -4.03 -1.03
C ILE A 60 9.49 -4.98 0.14
N ASP A 61 10.49 -4.73 0.99
CA ASP A 61 10.65 -5.45 2.24
C ASP A 61 9.55 -5.06 3.22
N LEU A 62 8.92 -6.08 3.81
CA LEU A 62 7.86 -5.96 4.80
C LEU A 62 8.43 -6.14 6.21
N ASP A 63 8.02 -5.30 7.13
CA ASP A 63 8.33 -5.49 8.54
C ASP A 63 7.55 -6.69 9.13
N ASN A 64 8.06 -7.23 10.24
CA ASN A 64 7.50 -8.43 10.88
C ASN A 64 6.03 -8.26 11.30
N LYS A 65 5.60 -7.05 11.68
CA LYS A 65 4.21 -6.79 12.08
C LYS A 65 3.29 -6.84 10.87
N THR A 66 3.74 -6.30 9.74
CA THR A 66 3.01 -6.36 8.46
C THR A 66 2.91 -7.81 7.95
N VAL A 67 3.99 -8.58 8.01
CA VAL A 67 3.99 -10.01 7.65
C VAL A 67 3.00 -10.79 8.53
N LEU A 68 3.04 -10.61 9.85
CA LEU A 68 2.12 -11.29 10.77
C LEU A 68 0.66 -10.93 10.48
N MET A 69 0.37 -9.67 10.26
CA MET A 69 -0.97 -9.19 9.90
C MET A 69 -1.47 -9.84 8.61
N LEU A 70 -0.64 -9.90 7.56
CA LEU A 70 -0.99 -10.51 6.28
C LEU A 70 -1.17 -12.03 6.40
N ARG A 71 -0.37 -12.73 7.22
CA ARG A 71 -0.57 -14.17 7.53
C ARG A 71 -1.93 -14.42 8.18
N LEU A 72 -2.28 -13.64 9.20
CA LEU A 72 -3.57 -13.74 9.88
C LEU A 72 -4.73 -13.46 8.91
N TYR A 73 -4.56 -12.46 8.06
CA TYR A 73 -5.56 -12.12 7.05
C TYR A 73 -5.74 -13.23 6.02
N LYS A 74 -4.65 -13.82 5.49
CA LYS A 74 -4.67 -14.96 4.56
C LYS A 74 -5.39 -16.15 5.17
N THR A 75 -5.07 -16.49 6.44
CA THR A 75 -5.72 -17.58 7.16
C THR A 75 -7.23 -17.36 7.30
N ARG A 76 -7.65 -16.14 7.66
CA ARG A 76 -9.06 -15.79 7.77
C ARG A 76 -9.79 -15.84 6.42
N GLN A 77 -9.13 -15.34 5.37
CA GLN A 77 -9.67 -15.40 4.01
C GLN A 77 -9.83 -16.84 3.53
N ALA A 78 -8.85 -17.71 3.80
CA ALA A 78 -8.92 -19.13 3.48
C ALA A 78 -10.05 -19.85 4.26
N GLN A 79 -10.31 -19.46 5.52
CA GLN A 79 -11.43 -19.99 6.30
C GLN A 79 -12.77 -19.60 5.66
N LEU A 80 -12.97 -18.32 5.36
CA LEU A 80 -14.18 -17.83 4.68
C LEU A 80 -14.37 -18.49 3.31
N GLY A 81 -13.28 -18.68 2.57
CA GLY A 81 -13.33 -19.35 1.27
C GLY A 81 -13.82 -20.80 1.38
N ARG A 82 -13.36 -21.55 2.39
CA ARG A 82 -13.84 -22.93 2.64
C ARG A 82 -15.34 -22.98 2.93
N GLU A 83 -15.88 -22.00 3.65
CA GLU A 83 -17.30 -21.92 3.99
C GLU A 83 -18.19 -21.73 2.75
N ILE A 84 -17.67 -21.08 1.70
CA ILE A 84 -18.41 -20.78 0.47
C ILE A 84 -17.92 -21.55 -0.76
N GLY A 85 -16.96 -22.49 -0.59
CA GLY A 85 -16.40 -23.29 -1.68
C GLY A 85 -15.50 -22.50 -2.65
N LEU A 86 -14.82 -21.43 -2.18
CA LEU A 86 -13.98 -20.56 -2.98
C LEU A 86 -12.54 -20.55 -2.45
N THR A 87 -11.57 -20.53 -3.36
CA THR A 87 -10.16 -20.25 -3.01
C THR A 87 -9.81 -18.84 -3.45
N TYR A 88 -9.39 -18.00 -2.50
CA TYR A 88 -8.97 -16.64 -2.79
C TYR A 88 -7.52 -16.60 -3.24
N GLU A 89 -7.30 -16.15 -4.46
CA GLU A 89 -5.96 -15.89 -5.03
C GLU A 89 -5.53 -14.43 -4.81
N LYS A 90 -6.49 -13.51 -4.86
CA LYS A 90 -6.25 -12.08 -4.68
C LYS A 90 -6.18 -11.69 -3.20
N VAL A 91 -5.29 -10.74 -2.89
CA VAL A 91 -5.13 -10.26 -1.51
C VAL A 91 -6.33 -9.42 -1.07
N PHE A 92 -6.82 -8.54 -1.93
CA PHE A 92 -7.92 -7.62 -1.62
C PHE A 92 -9.12 -7.78 -2.58
N PRO A 93 -9.71 -8.97 -2.72
CA PRO A 93 -10.80 -9.23 -3.65
C PRO A 93 -12.15 -8.69 -3.17
N ASN A 94 -13.14 -8.78 -4.07
CA ASN A 94 -14.55 -8.83 -3.68
C ASN A 94 -14.91 -10.22 -3.13
N THR A 95 -16.20 -10.47 -2.90
CA THR A 95 -16.68 -11.75 -2.36
C THR A 95 -16.44 -12.93 -3.30
N PHE A 96 -16.30 -12.70 -4.59
CA PHE A 96 -16.15 -13.71 -5.66
C PHE A 96 -14.70 -13.86 -6.15
N ASP A 97 -13.72 -13.40 -5.39
CA ASP A 97 -12.30 -13.35 -5.78
C ASP A 97 -12.03 -12.53 -7.06
N GLU A 98 -12.83 -11.49 -7.31
CA GLU A 98 -12.57 -10.55 -8.38
C GLU A 98 -11.86 -9.29 -7.87
N TYR A 99 -11.18 -8.59 -8.75
CA TYR A 99 -10.55 -7.32 -8.43
C TYR A 99 -11.59 -6.24 -8.07
N ARG A 100 -11.31 -5.49 -7.00
CA ARG A 100 -12.17 -4.38 -6.55
C ARG A 100 -11.85 -3.08 -7.25
N GLU A 101 -12.87 -2.25 -7.38
CA GLU A 101 -12.71 -0.85 -7.75
C GLU A 101 -12.32 0.01 -6.55
N ALA A 102 -11.44 0.99 -6.80
CA ALA A 102 -11.02 1.94 -5.77
C ALA A 102 -12.15 2.89 -5.33
N GLY A 103 -13.16 3.12 -6.18
CA GLY A 103 -14.26 4.06 -5.91
C GLY A 103 -15.07 3.71 -4.67
N GLY A 104 -15.55 2.47 -4.59
CA GLY A 104 -16.32 2.00 -3.43
C GLY A 104 -15.51 1.98 -2.13
N LEU A 105 -14.20 1.70 -2.22
CA LEU A 105 -13.30 1.74 -1.08
C LEU A 105 -13.01 3.18 -0.62
N ARG A 106 -12.99 4.14 -1.54
CA ARG A 106 -12.86 5.56 -1.22
C ARG A 106 -14.03 6.04 -0.36
N PHE A 107 -15.26 5.71 -0.74
CA PHE A 107 -16.44 6.04 0.06
C PHE A 107 -16.40 5.43 1.48
N ARG A 108 -15.90 4.19 1.61
CA ARG A 108 -15.69 3.55 2.93
C ARG A 108 -14.62 4.26 3.75
N LEU A 109 -13.50 4.66 3.13
CA LEU A 109 -12.45 5.45 3.79
C LEU A 109 -13.01 6.77 4.32
N GLU A 110 -13.77 7.50 3.50
CA GLU A 110 -14.40 8.77 3.90
C GLU A 110 -15.31 8.58 5.12
N LYS A 111 -16.14 7.53 5.13
CA LYS A 111 -16.98 7.19 6.31
C LYS A 111 -16.16 6.88 7.56
N HIS A 112 -15.07 6.12 7.43
CA HIS A 112 -14.20 5.80 8.56
C HIS A 112 -13.51 7.05 9.13
N LEU A 113 -13.01 7.93 8.26
CA LEU A 113 -12.39 9.20 8.66
C LEU A 113 -13.40 10.10 9.38
N GLN A 114 -14.60 10.25 8.82
CA GLN A 114 -15.68 11.02 9.43
C GLN A 114 -16.05 10.47 10.82
N SER A 115 -16.20 9.14 10.95
CA SER A 115 -16.52 8.51 12.24
C SER A 115 -15.41 8.66 13.28
N ALA A 116 -14.16 8.81 12.83
CA ALA A 116 -12.99 9.03 13.69
C ALA A 116 -12.71 10.51 13.99
N GLY A 117 -13.52 11.45 13.48
CA GLY A 117 -13.26 12.88 13.61
C GLY A 117 -12.01 13.36 12.86
N CYS A 118 -11.55 12.59 11.87
CA CYS A 118 -10.37 12.91 11.08
C CYS A 118 -10.72 13.76 9.86
N PRO A 119 -9.82 14.64 9.39
CA PRO A 119 -10.03 15.36 8.15
C PRO A 119 -10.11 14.40 6.95
N PRO A 120 -10.78 14.80 5.85
CA PRO A 120 -10.87 13.98 4.65
C PRO A 120 -9.49 13.75 4.05
N LEU A 121 -9.15 12.48 3.79
CA LEU A 121 -7.90 12.04 3.20
C LEU A 121 -8.17 11.13 1.99
N SER A 122 -7.29 11.19 1.00
CA SER A 122 -7.30 10.24 -0.10
C SER A 122 -6.39 9.04 0.19
N PHE A 123 -6.53 7.96 -0.59
CA PHE A 123 -5.57 6.84 -0.52
C PHE A 123 -4.12 7.26 -0.79
N HIS A 124 -3.92 8.34 -1.53
CA HIS A 124 -2.57 8.85 -1.80
C HIS A 124 -1.91 9.42 -0.52
N ALA A 125 -2.69 9.86 0.46
CA ALA A 125 -2.18 10.31 1.75
C ALA A 125 -1.41 9.21 2.52
N PHE A 126 -1.83 7.94 2.42
CA PHE A 126 -1.07 6.83 3.03
C PHE A 126 0.35 6.73 2.46
N ARG A 127 0.48 6.90 1.15
CA ARG A 127 1.78 6.90 0.47
C ARG A 127 2.64 8.10 0.86
N HIS A 128 2.05 9.29 0.99
CA HIS A 128 2.74 10.48 1.50
C HIS A 128 3.21 10.27 2.94
N THR A 129 2.35 9.73 3.79
CA THR A 129 2.68 9.42 5.19
C THR A 129 3.82 8.41 5.26
N HIS A 130 3.77 7.32 4.46
CA HIS A 130 4.85 6.34 4.38
C HIS A 130 6.19 6.98 4.04
N ALA A 131 6.23 7.81 2.99
CA ALA A 131 7.45 8.51 2.59
C ALA A 131 7.96 9.49 3.66
N SER A 132 7.04 10.20 4.33
CA SER A 132 7.39 11.10 5.43
C SER A 132 8.01 10.35 6.62
N ILE A 133 7.46 9.18 6.96
CA ILE A 133 8.02 8.30 8.02
C ILE A 133 9.45 7.87 7.66
N LEU A 134 9.68 7.44 6.43
CA LEU A 134 11.01 7.04 5.95
C LEU A 134 12.02 8.20 5.98
N LEU A 135 11.60 9.40 5.53
CA LEU A 135 12.43 10.59 5.58
C LEU A 135 12.80 10.98 7.02
N ASN A 136 11.84 10.95 7.94
CA ASN A 136 12.07 11.25 9.34
C ASN A 136 12.97 10.20 10.03
N ALA A 137 12.98 8.96 9.51
CA ALA A 137 13.89 7.90 9.93
C ALA A 137 15.30 8.01 9.29
N GLY A 138 15.55 9.04 8.47
CA GLY A 138 16.85 9.29 7.82
C GLY A 138 17.09 8.51 6.53
N VAL A 139 16.06 7.86 5.97
CA VAL A 139 16.18 7.14 4.69
C VAL A 139 16.41 8.12 3.54
N GLY A 140 17.38 7.82 2.68
CA GLY A 140 17.77 8.68 1.56
C GLY A 140 16.68 8.82 0.49
N TYR A 141 16.60 9.99 -0.14
CA TYR A 141 15.60 10.26 -1.22
C TYR A 141 15.65 9.22 -2.34
N LYS A 142 16.82 8.71 -2.68
CA LYS A 142 16.98 7.68 -3.74
C LYS A 142 16.34 6.36 -3.37
N GLU A 143 16.49 5.94 -2.13
CA GLU A 143 15.89 4.71 -1.62
C GLU A 143 14.37 4.84 -1.57
N ILE A 144 13.85 5.98 -1.10
CA ILE A 144 12.42 6.28 -1.09
C ILE A 144 11.88 6.32 -2.51
N GLN A 145 12.60 6.94 -3.46
CA GLN A 145 12.23 6.95 -4.88
C GLN A 145 12.06 5.53 -5.41
N THR A 146 13.04 4.66 -5.16
CA THR A 146 13.03 3.27 -5.62
C THR A 146 11.87 2.50 -4.97
N ARG A 147 11.72 2.59 -3.65
CA ARG A 147 10.65 1.92 -2.91
C ARG A 147 9.25 2.36 -3.37
N LEU A 148 9.07 3.63 -3.66
CA LEU A 148 7.80 4.16 -4.16
C LEU A 148 7.59 3.90 -5.67
N GLY A 149 8.64 3.61 -6.44
CA GLY A 149 8.55 3.48 -7.90
C GLY A 149 8.26 4.83 -8.57
N HIS A 150 8.92 5.90 -8.13
CA HIS A 150 8.88 7.19 -8.81
C HIS A 150 9.87 7.21 -9.97
N SER A 151 9.42 7.55 -11.17
CA SER A 151 10.27 7.60 -12.36
C SER A 151 11.33 8.71 -12.29
N LYS A 152 11.04 9.80 -11.56
CA LYS A 152 11.95 10.93 -11.36
C LYS A 152 12.13 11.23 -9.88
N ILE A 153 13.37 11.53 -9.46
CA ILE A 153 13.69 11.89 -8.10
C ILE A 153 13.02 13.21 -7.68
N SER A 154 12.82 14.14 -8.61
CA SER A 154 12.12 15.40 -8.37
C SER A 154 10.73 15.16 -7.79
N MET A 155 10.00 14.15 -8.23
CA MET A 155 8.68 13.81 -7.66
C MET A 155 8.73 13.50 -6.16
N THR A 156 9.84 12.93 -5.68
CA THR A 156 10.06 12.68 -4.26
C THR A 156 10.55 13.95 -3.56
N MET A 157 11.48 14.66 -4.16
CA MET A 157 12.07 15.88 -3.59
C MET A 157 11.06 17.02 -3.48
N ASP A 158 10.29 17.28 -4.54
CA ASP A 158 9.29 18.37 -4.58
C ASP A 158 8.20 18.18 -3.53
N THR A 159 7.77 16.92 -3.35
CA THR A 159 6.72 16.59 -2.38
C THR A 159 7.20 16.71 -0.93
N TYR A 160 8.50 16.45 -0.65
CA TYR A 160 9.01 16.31 0.72
C TYR A 160 10.11 17.31 1.10
N SER A 161 10.49 18.25 0.21
CA SER A 161 11.50 19.28 0.47
C SER A 161 11.22 20.13 1.71
N HIS A 162 9.94 20.37 2.01
CA HIS A 162 9.52 21.12 3.19
C HIS A 162 9.80 20.38 4.51
N LEU A 163 9.63 19.05 4.54
CA LEU A 163 9.83 18.23 5.73
C LEU A 163 11.31 18.16 6.13
N SER A 164 12.23 18.12 5.17
CA SER A 164 13.67 18.10 5.45
C SER A 164 14.19 19.41 6.04
N LYS A 165 13.55 20.54 5.74
CA LYS A 165 13.89 21.85 6.31
C LYS A 165 13.41 21.98 7.76
N GLU A 166 12.26 21.40 8.11
CA GLU A 166 11.74 21.40 9.48
C GLU A 166 12.53 20.44 10.39
N SER A 167 12.92 19.27 9.89
CA SER A 167 13.72 18.33 10.68
C SER A 167 15.12 18.89 11.01
N LYS A 168 15.76 19.60 10.06
CA LYS A 168 17.05 20.28 10.30
C LYS A 168 16.94 21.40 11.34
N LYS A 169 15.81 22.11 11.43
CA LYS A 169 15.60 23.14 12.47
C LYS A 169 15.47 22.55 13.88
N ARG A 170 14.92 21.33 14.01
CA ARG A 170 14.80 20.64 15.31
C ARG A 170 16.11 20.05 15.83
N THR A 171 17.09 19.82 14.97
CA THR A 171 18.40 19.23 15.35
C THR A 171 19.41 20.29 15.76
N VAL A 172 19.12 21.58 15.57
CA VAL A 172 20.00 22.73 15.87
C VAL A 172 19.48 23.55 17.09
N SER A 173 18.41 23.08 17.75
CA SER A 173 17.91 23.62 19.02
C SER A 173 18.14 22.63 20.13
#